data_6ac2b488bb0d86d080bdcd5ffe5e9e6f
#
_entry.id   6ac2b488bb0d86d080bdcd5ffe5e9e6f
#
_cell.length_a   1.000
_cell.length_b   1.000
_cell.length_c   1.000
_cell.angle_alpha   90.00
_cell.angle_beta   90.00
_cell.angle_gamma   90.00
#
_symmetry.space_group_name_H-M   'P 1'
#
loop_
_entity.id
_entity.type
_entity.pdbx_description
1 polymer ?
#
loop_
_entity_poly.entity_id
_entity_poly.type
_entity_poly.pdbx_seq_one_letter_code
_entity_poly.pdbx_strand_id
1 'polypeptide(L)'
;SDSTISTGRDESHLCSAVQSERLGVRLHRSVVDPFLRLRDEAAISGFDLTVLSGFRAFDHQLSIWNRKARGDLAVLDSAAEPLSIHELSPAEWVYAILRWSALPGASRHHWGTDLDVYDHAARPEGYEIELIPEEVDSGGMFGPLHDWLDERISAETAEGFFRPYDR
;
A
#
# COMPACT_ATOMS: atom_id res chain seq x y z
N SER A 1 -2.05 -19.43 14.78
CA SER A 1 -0.57 -19.49 14.87
C SER A 1 0.02 -18.32 14.07
N ASP A 2 1.23 -17.90 14.40
CA ASP A 2 1.89 -16.76 13.71
C ASP A 2 1.94 -16.96 12.19
N SER A 3 2.05 -18.20 11.72
CA SER A 3 2.06 -18.50 10.29
C SER A 3 0.73 -18.24 9.57
N THR A 4 -0.42 -18.31 10.25
CA THR A 4 -1.72 -18.01 9.65
C THR A 4 -1.96 -16.51 9.56
N ILE A 5 -1.47 -15.73 10.52
CA ILE A 5 -1.48 -14.25 10.50
C ILE A 5 -0.60 -13.75 9.36
N SER A 6 0.65 -14.19 9.29
CA SER A 6 1.62 -13.71 8.29
C SER A 6 1.25 -14.04 6.85
N THR A 7 0.38 -15.02 6.64
CA THR A 7 -0.13 -15.40 5.31
C THR A 7 -1.48 -14.77 4.95
N GLY A 8 -2.07 -13.96 5.84
CA GLY A 8 -3.37 -13.31 5.62
C GLY A 8 -4.58 -14.25 5.72
N ARG A 9 -4.42 -15.38 6.42
CA ARG A 9 -5.49 -16.38 6.65
C ARG A 9 -6.15 -16.25 8.01
N ASP A 10 -5.65 -15.37 8.88
CA ASP A 10 -6.17 -15.07 10.21
C ASP A 10 -6.28 -13.56 10.38
N GLU A 11 -7.38 -13.11 10.92
CA GLU A 11 -7.70 -11.68 11.09
C GLU A 11 -7.75 -11.26 12.57
N SER A 12 -7.39 -12.16 13.48
CA SER A 12 -7.47 -11.93 14.94
C SER A 12 -6.57 -10.79 15.45
N HIS A 13 -5.57 -10.41 14.67
CA HIS A 13 -4.62 -9.33 14.95
C HIS A 13 -5.13 -7.94 14.53
N LEU A 14 -6.24 -7.87 13.80
CA LEU A 14 -6.74 -6.63 13.23
C LEU A 14 -7.49 -5.77 14.25
N CYS A 15 -7.65 -4.50 13.90
CA CYS A 15 -8.41 -3.51 14.66
C CYS A 15 -9.90 -3.83 14.69
N SER A 16 -10.63 -3.17 15.59
CA SER A 16 -12.07 -3.32 15.70
C SER A 16 -12.81 -2.81 14.46
N ALA A 17 -14.06 -3.27 14.26
CA ALA A 17 -14.92 -2.79 13.18
C ALA A 17 -15.13 -1.26 13.24
N VAL A 18 -15.27 -0.68 14.44
CA VAL A 18 -15.43 0.76 14.62
C VAL A 18 -14.17 1.53 14.18
N GLN A 19 -12.99 1.04 14.53
CA GLN A 19 -11.73 1.64 14.07
C GLN A 19 -11.56 1.51 12.56
N SER A 20 -11.87 0.34 12.00
CA SER A 20 -11.83 0.09 10.56
C SER A 20 -12.76 1.03 9.79
N GLU A 21 -13.98 1.26 10.26
CA GLU A 21 -14.94 2.19 9.66
C GLU A 21 -14.41 3.63 9.64
N ARG A 22 -13.81 4.08 10.74
CA ARG A 22 -13.19 5.43 10.83
C ARG A 22 -11.99 5.63 9.91
N LEU A 23 -11.22 4.56 9.67
CA LEU A 23 -10.01 4.60 8.84
C LEU A 23 -10.29 4.32 7.36
N GLY A 24 -11.44 3.71 7.05
CA GLY A 24 -11.78 3.21 5.71
C GLY A 24 -11.03 1.92 5.31
N VAL A 25 -10.18 1.39 6.19
CA VAL A 25 -9.36 0.18 5.97
C VAL A 25 -9.19 -0.59 7.26
N ARG A 26 -8.81 -1.87 7.16
CA ARG A 26 -8.40 -2.68 8.31
C ARG A 26 -6.88 -2.63 8.49
N LEU A 27 -6.45 -2.45 9.72
CA LEU A 27 -5.03 -2.40 10.12
C LEU A 27 -4.79 -3.34 11.28
N HIS A 28 -3.54 -3.72 11.50
CA HIS A 28 -3.14 -4.35 12.75
C HIS A 28 -3.47 -3.40 13.92
N ARG A 29 -4.04 -3.93 15.01
CA ARG A 29 -4.49 -3.12 16.14
C ARG A 29 -3.40 -2.23 16.75
N SER A 30 -2.13 -2.67 16.71
CA SER A 30 -1.01 -1.92 17.30
C SER A 30 -0.60 -0.69 16.51
N VAL A 31 -0.99 -0.56 15.23
CA VAL A 31 -0.59 0.58 14.39
C VAL A 31 -1.68 1.65 14.28
N VAL A 32 -2.89 1.39 14.81
CA VAL A 32 -4.01 2.33 14.72
C VAL A 32 -3.70 3.65 15.43
N ASP A 33 -3.34 3.59 16.72
CA ASP A 33 -3.06 4.80 17.50
C ASP A 33 -1.82 5.55 17.01
N PRO A 34 -0.67 4.89 16.70
CA PRO A 34 0.45 5.53 16.04
C PRO A 34 0.08 6.23 14.73
N PHE A 35 -0.72 5.58 13.88
CA PHE A 35 -1.17 6.18 12.62
C PHE A 35 -2.05 7.41 12.86
N LEU A 36 -2.99 7.35 13.80
CA LEU A 36 -3.85 8.48 14.12
C LEU A 36 -3.05 9.70 14.62
N ARG A 37 -2.02 9.49 15.45
CA ARG A 37 -1.11 10.58 15.87
C ARG A 37 -0.35 11.17 14.70
N LEU A 38 0.21 10.33 13.83
CA LEU A 38 0.92 10.80 12.64
C LEU A 38 -0.01 11.58 11.70
N ARG A 39 -1.25 11.13 11.54
CA ARG A 39 -2.29 11.83 10.76
C ARG A 39 -2.61 13.21 11.32
N ASP A 40 -2.72 13.32 12.65
CA ASP A 40 -3.00 14.60 13.31
C ASP A 40 -1.82 15.58 13.11
N GLU A 41 -0.59 15.10 13.18
CA GLU A 41 0.60 15.91 12.88
C GLU A 41 0.68 16.31 11.41
N ALA A 42 0.33 15.42 10.50
CA ALA A 42 0.24 15.73 9.06
C ALA A 42 -0.81 16.84 8.80
N ALA A 43 -1.96 16.79 9.48
CA ALA A 43 -3.00 17.80 9.35
C ALA A 43 -2.51 19.20 9.80
N ILE A 44 -1.70 19.28 10.87
CA ILE A 44 -1.07 20.53 11.30
C ILE A 44 -0.15 21.08 10.20
N SER A 45 0.50 20.21 9.45
CA SER A 45 1.37 20.56 8.32
C SER A 45 0.64 20.80 6.99
N GLY A 46 -0.70 20.69 6.99
CA GLY A 46 -1.55 20.96 5.84
C GLY A 46 -1.85 19.75 4.95
N PHE A 47 -1.54 18.53 5.40
CA PHE A 47 -1.80 17.31 4.66
C PHE A 47 -3.01 16.54 5.21
N ASP A 48 -3.74 15.87 4.33
CA ASP A 48 -4.79 14.91 4.69
C ASP A 48 -4.28 13.48 4.50
N LEU A 49 -3.46 13.01 5.46
CA LEU A 49 -2.83 11.69 5.42
C LEU A 49 -3.90 10.59 5.50
N THR A 50 -4.06 9.86 4.42
CA THR A 50 -5.11 8.85 4.25
C THR A 50 -4.50 7.52 3.83
N VAL A 51 -5.02 6.42 4.38
CA VAL A 51 -4.61 5.07 3.96
C VAL A 51 -5.40 4.66 2.73
N LEU A 52 -4.70 4.30 1.66
CA LEU A 52 -5.28 3.72 0.46
C LEU A 52 -5.49 2.22 0.62
N SER A 53 -4.46 1.50 1.07
CA SER A 53 -4.53 0.08 1.37
C SER A 53 -3.78 -0.25 2.67
N GLY A 54 -4.39 -1.12 3.46
CA GLY A 54 -3.86 -1.65 4.71
C GLY A 54 -3.82 -3.17 4.67
N PHE A 55 -4.55 -3.83 5.57
CA PHE A 55 -4.63 -5.29 5.56
C PHE A 55 -5.25 -5.83 4.27
N ARG A 56 -4.64 -6.89 3.77
CA ARG A 56 -5.16 -7.66 2.62
C ARG A 56 -5.16 -9.14 2.96
N ALA A 57 -6.34 -9.78 2.87
CA ALA A 57 -6.50 -11.20 3.10
C ALA A 57 -5.82 -12.03 2.00
N PHE A 58 -5.47 -13.28 2.32
CA PHE A 58 -4.88 -14.22 1.36
C PHE A 58 -5.72 -14.35 0.08
N ASP A 59 -7.03 -14.57 0.22
CA ASP A 59 -7.92 -14.78 -0.94
C ASP A 59 -8.03 -13.53 -1.83
N HIS A 60 -7.95 -12.35 -1.23
CA HIS A 60 -7.90 -11.11 -2.01
C HIS A 60 -6.60 -11.02 -2.83
N GLN A 61 -5.44 -11.30 -2.22
CA GLN A 61 -4.17 -11.33 -2.94
C GLN A 61 -4.16 -12.41 -4.04
N LEU A 62 -4.75 -13.57 -3.76
CA LEU A 62 -4.90 -14.64 -4.75
C LEU A 62 -5.77 -14.20 -5.93
N SER A 63 -6.86 -13.47 -5.67
CA SER A 63 -7.71 -12.90 -6.74
C SER A 63 -6.94 -11.92 -7.61
N ILE A 64 -6.18 -10.99 -7.02
CA ILE A 64 -5.33 -10.05 -7.76
C ILE A 64 -4.33 -10.81 -8.64
N TRP A 65 -3.63 -11.79 -8.06
CA TRP A 65 -2.64 -12.60 -8.75
C TRP A 65 -3.25 -13.34 -9.95
N ASN A 66 -4.37 -14.03 -9.73
CA ASN A 66 -5.04 -14.79 -10.78
C ASN A 66 -5.55 -13.90 -11.92
N ARG A 67 -6.07 -12.71 -11.61
CA ARG A 67 -6.50 -11.74 -12.62
C ARG A 67 -5.32 -11.23 -13.44
N LYS A 68 -4.18 -10.93 -12.81
CA LYS A 68 -2.95 -10.55 -13.52
C LYS A 68 -2.42 -11.71 -14.37
N ALA A 69 -2.43 -12.94 -13.83
CA ALA A 69 -1.98 -14.12 -14.56
C ALA A 69 -2.78 -14.39 -15.84
N ARG A 70 -4.07 -14.05 -15.84
CA ARG A 70 -4.94 -14.18 -17.03
C ARG A 70 -4.95 -12.95 -17.94
N GLY A 71 -4.31 -11.85 -17.55
CA GLY A 71 -4.35 -10.58 -18.28
C GLY A 71 -5.63 -9.75 -18.04
N ASP A 72 -6.46 -10.13 -17.06
CA ASP A 72 -7.70 -9.41 -16.69
C ASP A 72 -7.40 -8.15 -15.87
N LEU A 73 -6.20 -8.02 -15.35
CA LEU A 73 -5.71 -6.87 -14.61
C LEU A 73 -4.34 -6.47 -15.18
N ALA A 74 -4.11 -5.17 -15.32
CA ALA A 74 -2.88 -4.65 -15.89
C ALA A 74 -1.63 -5.14 -15.14
N VAL A 75 -0.61 -5.52 -15.89
CA VAL A 75 0.74 -5.80 -15.41
C VAL A 75 1.65 -4.76 -16.05
N LEU A 76 2.44 -4.09 -15.23
CA LEU A 76 3.27 -2.97 -15.67
C LEU A 76 4.73 -3.40 -15.81
N ASP A 77 5.46 -2.75 -16.70
CA ASP A 77 6.91 -2.85 -16.79
C ASP A 77 7.62 -1.98 -15.73
N SER A 78 8.95 -1.83 -15.82
CA SER A 78 9.72 -1.01 -14.88
C SER A 78 9.50 0.49 -15.03
N ALA A 79 8.91 0.92 -16.14
CA ALA A 79 8.53 2.31 -16.40
C ALA A 79 7.04 2.58 -16.10
N ALA A 80 6.36 1.64 -15.42
CA ALA A 80 4.93 1.67 -15.12
C ALA A 80 4.01 1.65 -16.37
N GLU A 81 4.52 1.18 -17.52
CA GLU A 81 3.75 1.04 -18.74
C GLU A 81 3.10 -0.35 -18.84
N PRO A 82 1.85 -0.45 -19.31
CA PRO A 82 1.16 -1.74 -19.43
C PRO A 82 1.86 -2.70 -20.39
N LEU A 83 2.03 -3.94 -19.95
CA LEU A 83 2.56 -5.05 -20.75
C LEU A 83 1.42 -5.88 -21.37
N SER A 84 1.68 -6.45 -22.53
CA SER A 84 0.78 -7.42 -23.18
C SER A 84 1.19 -8.86 -22.85
N ILE A 85 0.24 -9.66 -22.35
CA ILE A 85 0.45 -11.08 -22.04
C ILE A 85 0.88 -11.88 -23.30
N HIS A 86 0.53 -11.42 -24.49
CA HIS A 86 0.83 -12.11 -25.75
C HIS A 86 2.26 -11.87 -26.24
N GLU A 87 2.99 -10.92 -25.65
CA GLU A 87 4.35 -10.53 -26.05
C GLU A 87 5.44 -11.18 -25.19
N LEU A 88 5.04 -11.84 -24.10
CA LEU A 88 5.96 -12.43 -23.12
C LEU A 88 5.73 -13.94 -23.01
N SER A 89 6.81 -14.67 -22.73
CA SER A 89 6.71 -16.06 -22.32
C SER A 89 6.02 -16.18 -20.95
N PRO A 90 5.46 -17.36 -20.60
CA PRO A 90 4.85 -17.56 -19.28
C PRO A 90 5.78 -17.22 -18.10
N ALA A 91 7.07 -17.53 -18.20
CA ALA A 91 8.04 -17.20 -17.15
C ALA A 91 8.27 -15.69 -17.04
N GLU A 92 8.45 -15.00 -18.15
CA GLU A 92 8.60 -13.53 -18.18
C GLU A 92 7.36 -12.83 -17.63
N TRP A 93 6.16 -13.35 -17.94
CA TRP A 93 4.90 -12.84 -17.41
C TRP A 93 4.81 -12.95 -15.89
N VAL A 94 5.20 -14.10 -15.32
CA VAL A 94 5.28 -14.29 -13.87
C VAL A 94 6.25 -13.30 -13.22
N TYR A 95 7.43 -13.09 -13.78
CA TYR A 95 8.40 -12.11 -13.26
C TYR A 95 7.88 -10.68 -13.37
N ALA A 96 7.16 -10.34 -14.43
CA ALA A 96 6.53 -9.04 -14.59
C ALA A 96 5.46 -8.80 -13.50
N ILE A 97 4.64 -9.82 -13.17
CA ILE A 97 3.68 -9.72 -12.07
C ILE A 97 4.40 -9.51 -10.73
N LEU A 98 5.46 -10.28 -10.46
CA LEU A 98 6.23 -10.22 -9.21
C LEU A 98 6.87 -8.86 -8.95
N ARG A 99 7.14 -8.08 -9.98
CA ARG A 99 7.69 -6.73 -9.85
C ARG A 99 6.79 -5.80 -9.01
N TRP A 100 5.47 -5.92 -9.18
CA TRP A 100 4.48 -5.03 -8.57
C TRP A 100 3.51 -5.73 -7.61
N SER A 101 3.55 -7.04 -7.51
CA SER A 101 2.61 -7.82 -6.70
C SER A 101 3.27 -9.01 -6.05
N ALA A 102 3.19 -9.09 -4.73
CA ALA A 102 3.69 -10.25 -3.99
C ALA A 102 2.82 -11.49 -4.26
N LEU A 103 3.42 -12.67 -4.13
CA LEU A 103 2.68 -13.92 -4.13
C LEU A 103 1.64 -13.95 -2.98
N PRO A 104 0.49 -14.61 -3.18
CA PRO A 104 -0.45 -14.88 -2.09
C PRO A 104 0.25 -15.62 -0.94
N GLY A 105 0.11 -15.11 0.27
CA GLY A 105 0.79 -15.61 1.45
C GLY A 105 2.17 -14.98 1.72
N ALA A 106 2.71 -14.19 0.78
CA ALA A 106 3.99 -13.48 0.94
C ALA A 106 3.85 -11.96 0.92
N SER A 107 2.63 -11.43 0.82
CA SER A 107 2.40 -9.99 0.85
C SER A 107 2.57 -9.43 2.26
N ARG A 108 3.29 -8.32 2.40
CA ARG A 108 3.42 -7.59 3.68
C ARG A 108 2.08 -7.04 4.16
N HIS A 109 1.16 -6.73 3.25
CA HIS A 109 -0.21 -6.32 3.59
C HIS A 109 -1.00 -7.38 4.37
N HIS A 110 -0.58 -8.66 4.36
CA HIS A 110 -1.17 -9.69 5.22
C HIS A 110 -0.97 -9.42 6.71
N TRP A 111 0.05 -8.64 7.08
CA TRP A 111 0.36 -8.30 8.48
C TRP A 111 -0.52 -7.19 9.03
N GLY A 112 -1.11 -6.37 8.15
CA GLY A 112 -1.90 -5.20 8.54
C GLY A 112 -1.07 -4.04 9.09
N THR A 113 0.26 -4.11 8.97
CA THR A 113 1.22 -3.08 9.41
C THR A 113 1.89 -2.36 8.25
N ASP A 114 1.67 -2.84 7.03
CA ASP A 114 2.16 -2.23 5.79
C ASP A 114 1.02 -1.41 5.16
N LEU A 115 1.26 -0.12 4.99
CA LEU A 115 0.24 0.84 4.56
C LEU A 115 0.70 1.58 3.31
N ASP A 116 -0.16 1.63 2.31
CA ASP A 116 -0.04 2.59 1.22
C ASP A 116 -0.82 3.85 1.61
N VAL A 117 -0.17 5.01 1.55
CA VAL A 117 -0.75 6.27 2.00
C VAL A 117 -0.66 7.34 0.92
N TYR A 118 -1.60 8.27 0.94
CA TYR A 118 -1.65 9.42 0.06
C TYR A 118 -2.20 10.66 0.77
N ASP A 119 -2.06 11.81 0.15
CA ASP A 119 -2.67 13.06 0.57
C ASP A 119 -4.03 13.23 -0.11
N HIS A 120 -5.11 13.01 0.63
CA HIS A 120 -6.46 13.15 0.08
C HIS A 120 -6.76 14.58 -0.40
N ALA A 121 -6.18 15.59 0.26
CA ALA A 121 -6.35 16.99 -0.14
C ALA A 121 -5.68 17.31 -1.48
N ALA A 122 -4.63 16.58 -1.87
CA ALA A 122 -3.91 16.77 -3.13
C ALA A 122 -4.46 15.90 -4.27
N ARG A 123 -5.35 14.94 -3.98
CA ARG A 123 -5.93 14.06 -4.99
C ARG A 123 -6.93 14.80 -5.87
N PRO A 124 -6.73 14.86 -7.20
CA PRO A 124 -7.73 15.44 -8.11
C PRO A 124 -9.05 14.65 -8.06
N GLU A 125 -10.17 15.34 -8.25
CA GLU A 125 -11.47 14.69 -8.32
C GLU A 125 -11.51 13.64 -9.44
N GLY A 126 -11.98 12.43 -9.13
CA GLY A 126 -12.06 11.33 -10.07
C GLY A 126 -10.73 10.65 -10.43
N TYR A 127 -9.61 11.10 -9.87
CA TYR A 127 -8.32 10.45 -10.11
C TYR A 127 -8.24 9.12 -9.38
N GLU A 128 -7.87 8.05 -10.11
CA GLU A 128 -7.57 6.74 -9.52
C GLU A 128 -6.07 6.64 -9.24
N ILE A 129 -5.72 6.36 -7.99
CA ILE A 129 -4.33 6.23 -7.55
C ILE A 129 -3.76 4.92 -8.09
N GLU A 130 -2.64 4.98 -8.79
CA GLU A 130 -2.01 3.85 -9.47
C GLU A 130 -0.88 3.22 -8.66
N LEU A 131 -0.40 3.89 -7.60
CA LEU A 131 0.75 3.47 -6.77
C LEU A 131 2.05 3.35 -7.60
N ILE A 132 2.28 4.35 -8.43
CA ILE A 132 3.47 4.48 -9.28
C ILE A 132 4.42 5.55 -8.72
N PRO A 133 5.74 5.47 -9.00
CA PRO A 133 6.73 6.44 -8.49
C PRO A 133 6.40 7.89 -8.84
N GLU A 134 5.86 8.15 -10.01
CA GLU A 134 5.53 9.49 -10.51
C GLU A 134 4.53 10.23 -9.61
N GLU A 135 3.67 9.51 -8.88
CA GLU A 135 2.72 10.12 -7.93
C GLU A 135 3.39 10.63 -6.66
N VAL A 136 4.48 9.98 -6.24
CA VAL A 136 5.14 10.20 -4.94
C VAL A 136 6.52 10.84 -5.03
N ASP A 137 7.11 10.92 -6.22
CA ASP A 137 8.35 11.63 -6.47
C ASP A 137 8.19 13.14 -6.20
N SER A 138 9.28 13.85 -6.01
CA SER A 138 9.29 15.27 -5.60
C SER A 138 8.45 16.20 -6.47
N GLY A 139 8.18 15.85 -7.74
CA GLY A 139 7.28 16.58 -8.65
C GLY A 139 5.88 16.01 -8.74
N GLY A 140 5.59 14.88 -8.08
CA GLY A 140 4.30 14.19 -8.10
C GLY A 140 3.26 14.84 -7.20
N MET A 141 1.99 14.51 -7.40
CA MET A 141 0.88 15.11 -6.64
C MET A 141 0.95 14.80 -5.14
N PHE A 142 1.49 13.65 -4.76
CA PHE A 142 1.69 13.25 -3.36
C PHE A 142 3.15 13.43 -2.90
N GLY A 143 4.01 13.99 -3.74
CA GLY A 143 5.41 14.27 -3.43
C GLY A 143 5.60 15.08 -2.15
N PRO A 144 4.91 16.22 -1.95
CA PRO A 144 5.02 17.02 -0.73
C PRO A 144 4.71 16.26 0.56
N LEU A 145 3.68 15.40 0.59
CA LEU A 145 3.39 14.53 1.73
C LEU A 145 4.54 13.55 1.97
N HIS A 146 5.04 12.90 0.91
CA HIS A 146 6.11 11.90 1.03
C HIS A 146 7.45 12.53 1.42
N ASP A 147 7.74 13.77 1.02
CA ASP A 147 8.89 14.54 1.53
C ASP A 147 8.75 14.79 3.03
N TRP A 148 7.58 15.22 3.49
CA TRP A 148 7.28 15.41 4.91
C TRP A 148 7.43 14.09 5.70
N LEU A 149 6.93 12.97 5.18
CA LEU A 149 7.08 11.65 5.80
C LEU A 149 8.54 11.24 5.90
N ASP A 150 9.35 11.46 4.86
CA ASP A 150 10.78 11.13 4.87
C ASP A 150 11.56 11.96 5.90
N GLU A 151 11.23 13.25 6.05
CA GLU A 151 11.80 14.09 7.09
C GLU A 151 11.46 13.55 8.50
N ARG A 152 10.21 13.15 8.74
CA ARG A 152 9.75 12.56 10.00
C ARG A 152 10.42 11.21 10.29
N ILE A 153 10.56 10.36 9.28
CA ILE A 153 11.24 9.06 9.39
C ILE A 153 12.72 9.27 9.73
N SER A 154 13.39 10.19 9.03
CA SER A 154 14.81 10.51 9.27
C SER A 154 15.06 11.11 10.65
N ALA A 155 14.11 11.87 11.17
CA ALA A 155 14.17 12.46 12.52
C ALA A 155 13.69 11.50 13.62
N GLU A 156 13.28 10.27 13.29
CA GLU A 156 12.69 9.29 14.19
C GLU A 156 11.42 9.79 14.90
N THR A 157 10.64 10.64 14.22
CA THR A 157 9.39 11.25 14.73
C THR A 157 8.16 10.79 13.97
N ALA A 158 8.25 9.73 13.18
CA ALA A 158 7.15 9.15 12.40
C ALA A 158 6.38 8.06 13.17
N GLU A 159 6.26 8.16 14.50
CA GLU A 159 5.50 7.21 15.34
C GLU A 159 5.94 5.74 15.19
N GLY A 160 7.21 5.49 14.85
CA GLY A 160 7.76 4.16 14.61
C GLY A 160 7.56 3.63 13.20
N PHE A 161 6.88 4.37 12.32
CA PHE A 161 6.79 4.01 10.91
C PHE A 161 8.11 4.25 10.19
N PHE A 162 8.39 3.41 9.22
CA PHE A 162 9.55 3.52 8.34
C PHE A 162 9.17 3.16 6.90
N ARG A 163 10.00 3.58 5.96
CA ARG A 163 9.81 3.23 4.55
C ARG A 163 10.60 1.96 4.23
N PRO A 164 9.92 0.85 3.85
CA PRO A 164 10.61 -0.42 3.56
C PRO A 164 11.29 -0.45 2.19
N TYR A 165 10.92 0.47 1.29
CA TYR A 165 11.44 0.59 -0.07
C TYR A 165 11.76 2.05 -0.37
N ASP A 166 12.63 2.28 -1.35
CA ASP A 166 12.77 3.60 -1.98
C ASP A 166 11.46 3.99 -2.68
N ARG A 167 11.28 5.29 -2.94
CA ARG A 167 10.09 5.78 -3.63
C ARG A 167 10.01 5.23 -5.05
#